data_6a2a0f13598d015907c927540d4c6556
#
_entry.id   6a2a0f13598d015907c927540d4c6556
#
_cell.length_a   1.000
_cell.length_b   1.000
_cell.length_c   1.000
_cell.angle_alpha   90.00
_cell.angle_beta   90.00
_cell.angle_gamma   90.00
#
_symmetry.space_group_name_H-M   'P 1'
#
loop_
_entity.id
_entity.type
_entity.pdbx_description
1 polymer ?
#
loop_
_entity_poly.entity_id
_entity_poly.type
_entity_poly.pdbx_seq_one_letter_code
_entity_poly.pdbx_strand_id
1 'polypeptide(L)'
;PIDTDVLCIDGTKYEANANKNTFIWRKNTVRHRERQWKKCNDTIKRINKFFKEQNLNCRYSILREPNIDYLLRVTDKIEIYMKDNGIEFVHGKGCRKSDIQKLYDELAKEAMKLFEYALHFDMLGDRNSCSKTDPDATFMHMKYDYYNHTNVFKPGYNVQVGVSDGFIRNIYVSSDCSDIQTYIPFMEKYK
;
A
#
# COMPACT_ATOMS: atom_id res chain seq x y z
N PRO A 1 20.04 -45.31 -8.82
CA PRO A 1 20.28 -43.97 -9.36
C PRO A 1 18.96 -43.40 -9.80
N ILE A 2 18.66 -42.14 -9.42
CA ILE A 2 17.43 -41.44 -9.83
C ILE A 2 17.64 -41.06 -11.29
N ASP A 3 16.64 -41.34 -12.15
CA ASP A 3 16.65 -40.88 -13.52
C ASP A 3 16.42 -39.36 -13.55
N THR A 4 17.38 -38.63 -14.09
CA THR A 4 17.36 -37.16 -14.18
C THR A 4 17.01 -36.64 -15.57
N ASP A 5 16.80 -37.54 -16.55
CA ASP A 5 16.59 -37.15 -17.93
C ASP A 5 15.21 -36.52 -18.19
N VAL A 6 14.24 -36.80 -17.32
CA VAL A 6 12.88 -36.26 -17.44
C VAL A 6 12.51 -35.51 -16.16
N LEU A 7 12.15 -34.22 -16.29
CA LEU A 7 11.61 -33.39 -15.24
C LEU A 7 10.14 -33.03 -15.56
N CYS A 8 9.22 -33.53 -14.76
CA CYS A 8 7.81 -33.14 -14.83
C CYS A 8 7.56 -31.93 -13.91
N ILE A 9 7.02 -30.84 -14.44
CA ILE A 9 6.70 -29.64 -13.68
C ILE A 9 5.20 -29.43 -13.67
N ASP A 10 4.63 -29.25 -12.47
CA ASP A 10 3.20 -28.90 -12.32
C ASP A 10 3.04 -27.80 -11.29
N GLY A 11 2.08 -26.90 -11.56
CA GLY A 11 1.72 -25.77 -10.72
C GLY A 11 0.42 -25.98 -9.94
N THR A 12 0.41 -25.58 -8.69
CA THR A 12 -0.83 -25.55 -7.91
C THR A 12 -0.92 -24.27 -7.10
N LYS A 13 -2.15 -23.87 -6.76
CA LYS A 13 -2.40 -22.66 -5.95
C LYS A 13 -2.79 -23.05 -4.54
N TYR A 14 -2.07 -22.51 -3.57
CA TYR A 14 -2.34 -22.70 -2.15
C TYR A 14 -2.96 -21.44 -1.55
N GLU A 15 -4.01 -21.63 -0.74
CA GLU A 15 -4.63 -20.57 0.03
C GLU A 15 -3.67 -20.10 1.14
N ALA A 16 -3.45 -18.79 1.23
CA ALA A 16 -2.71 -18.17 2.31
C ALA A 16 -3.54 -18.15 3.60
N ASN A 17 -2.87 -18.26 4.73
CA ASN A 17 -3.52 -18.07 6.04
C ASN A 17 -3.75 -16.57 6.30
N ALA A 18 -4.64 -15.97 5.53
CA ALA A 18 -4.91 -14.55 5.50
C ALA A 18 -6.41 -14.24 5.47
N ASN A 19 -6.77 -13.01 5.84
CA ASN A 19 -8.16 -12.57 5.76
C ASN A 19 -8.64 -12.54 4.30
N LYS A 20 -9.69 -13.28 3.99
CA LYS A 20 -10.23 -13.49 2.64
C LYS A 20 -10.81 -12.23 2.00
N ASN A 21 -11.17 -11.21 2.80
CA ASN A 21 -11.95 -10.07 2.33
C ASN A 21 -11.18 -8.74 2.41
N THR A 22 -9.93 -8.74 2.86
CA THR A 22 -9.14 -7.52 3.05
C THR A 22 -7.95 -7.45 2.11
N PHE A 23 -8.11 -6.69 1.03
CA PHE A 23 -7.09 -6.51 0.00
C PHE A 23 -6.70 -5.05 -0.18
N ILE A 24 -5.45 -4.85 -0.59
CA ILE A 24 -4.96 -3.61 -1.17
C ILE A 24 -4.99 -3.78 -2.69
N TRP A 25 -5.67 -2.85 -3.38
CA TRP A 25 -5.78 -2.83 -4.83
C TRP A 25 -5.05 -1.64 -5.41
N ARG A 26 -4.09 -1.85 -6.31
CA ARG A 26 -3.31 -0.78 -6.95
C ARG A 26 -4.20 0.34 -7.51
N LYS A 27 -5.19 -0.01 -8.33
CA LYS A 27 -6.11 0.96 -8.95
C LYS A 27 -6.86 1.81 -7.91
N ASN A 28 -7.30 1.21 -6.82
CA ASN A 28 -7.99 1.92 -5.75
C ASN A 28 -7.02 2.81 -4.96
N THR A 29 -5.82 2.31 -4.67
CA THR A 29 -4.78 3.07 -3.95
C THR A 29 -4.37 4.31 -4.74
N VAL A 30 -4.15 4.20 -6.07
CA VAL A 30 -3.88 5.36 -6.95
C VAL A 30 -5.00 6.39 -6.84
N ARG A 31 -6.26 5.98 -7.05
CA ARG A 31 -7.42 6.87 -6.99
C ARG A 31 -7.60 7.54 -5.62
N HIS A 32 -7.37 6.79 -4.53
CA HIS A 32 -7.46 7.33 -3.18
C HIS A 32 -6.32 8.31 -2.86
N ARG A 33 -5.08 8.03 -3.30
CA ARG A 33 -3.94 8.93 -3.17
C ARG A 33 -4.19 10.25 -3.88
N GLU A 34 -4.71 10.22 -5.10
CA GLU A 34 -5.03 11.44 -5.87
C GLU A 34 -6.11 12.28 -5.19
N ARG A 35 -7.16 11.64 -4.67
CA ARG A 35 -8.22 12.34 -3.92
C ARG A 35 -7.67 12.94 -2.63
N GLN A 36 -6.80 12.21 -1.93
CA GLN A 36 -6.18 12.70 -0.70
C GLN A 36 -5.27 13.88 -0.97
N TRP A 37 -4.51 13.84 -2.07
CA TRP A 37 -3.66 14.96 -2.48
C TRP A 37 -4.46 16.23 -2.79
N LYS A 38 -5.60 16.11 -3.41
CA LYS A 38 -6.51 17.26 -3.61
C LYS A 38 -6.93 17.89 -2.28
N LYS A 39 -7.26 17.07 -1.28
CA LYS A 39 -7.59 17.57 0.07
C LYS A 39 -6.42 18.32 0.68
N CYS A 40 -5.20 17.74 0.65
CA CYS A 40 -4.00 18.42 1.15
C CYS A 40 -3.81 19.80 0.49
N ASN A 41 -3.97 19.88 -0.83
CA ASN A 41 -3.87 21.15 -1.55
C ASN A 41 -4.96 22.15 -1.14
N ASP A 42 -6.17 21.70 -0.84
CA ASP A 42 -7.26 22.57 -0.38
C ASP A 42 -6.99 23.05 1.06
N THR A 43 -6.45 22.20 1.91
CA THR A 43 -6.00 22.60 3.26
C THR A 43 -4.83 23.59 3.19
N ILE A 44 -3.87 23.41 2.28
CA ILE A 44 -2.79 24.39 2.03
C ILE A 44 -3.35 25.75 1.56
N LYS A 45 -4.38 25.78 0.70
CA LYS A 45 -5.04 27.04 0.30
C LYS A 45 -5.66 27.75 1.51
N ARG A 46 -6.27 27.01 2.41
CA ARG A 46 -6.87 27.56 3.66
C ARG A 46 -5.80 28.07 4.61
N ILE A 47 -4.65 27.39 4.72
CA ILE A 47 -3.48 27.84 5.48
C ILE A 47 -2.94 29.15 4.86
N ASN A 48 -2.79 29.21 3.56
CA ASN A 48 -2.35 30.45 2.88
C ASN A 48 -3.33 31.61 3.11
N LYS A 49 -4.62 31.33 3.13
CA LYS A 49 -5.65 32.34 3.44
C LYS A 49 -5.51 32.82 4.88
N PHE A 50 -5.35 31.92 5.84
CA PHE A 50 -5.13 32.26 7.26
C PHE A 50 -3.90 33.17 7.42
N PHE A 51 -2.74 32.83 6.86
CA PHE A 51 -1.54 33.65 6.98
C PHE A 51 -1.69 35.02 6.32
N LYS A 52 -2.40 35.11 5.20
CA LYS A 52 -2.72 36.38 4.56
C LYS A 52 -3.60 37.26 5.46
N GLU A 53 -4.60 36.69 6.15
CA GLU A 53 -5.46 37.40 7.10
C GLU A 53 -4.71 37.90 8.33
N GLN A 54 -3.62 37.22 8.71
CA GLN A 54 -2.70 37.64 9.77
C GLN A 54 -1.63 38.62 9.28
N ASN A 55 -1.71 39.13 8.04
CA ASN A 55 -0.72 40.03 7.41
C ASN A 55 0.69 39.43 7.34
N LEU A 56 0.82 38.10 7.32
CA LEU A 56 2.10 37.42 7.17
C LEU A 56 2.41 37.20 5.70
N ASN A 57 3.63 37.56 5.29
CA ASN A 57 4.10 37.32 3.93
C ASN A 57 4.62 35.89 3.76
N CYS A 58 3.79 34.91 4.14
CA CYS A 58 4.08 33.49 4.02
C CYS A 58 3.07 32.83 3.09
N ARG A 59 3.56 32.20 2.02
CA ARG A 59 2.72 31.50 1.05
C ARG A 59 3.33 30.15 0.69
N TYR A 60 2.56 29.09 0.84
CA TYR A 60 2.92 27.74 0.43
C TYR A 60 2.43 27.45 -0.98
N SER A 61 3.27 26.79 -1.77
CA SER A 61 2.97 26.43 -3.16
C SER A 61 1.96 25.27 -3.21
N ILE A 62 1.11 25.30 -4.23
CA ILE A 62 0.23 24.16 -4.55
C ILE A 62 0.97 23.27 -5.53
N LEU A 63 1.31 22.06 -5.12
CA LEU A 63 2.05 21.13 -5.96
C LEU A 63 1.09 20.24 -6.77
N ARG A 64 1.53 19.84 -7.98
CA ARG A 64 0.75 18.94 -8.84
C ARG A 64 0.80 17.51 -8.35
N GLU A 65 1.96 17.07 -7.88
CA GLU A 65 2.21 15.70 -7.46
C GLU A 65 2.33 15.58 -5.93
N PRO A 66 1.90 14.44 -5.35
CA PRO A 66 2.05 14.18 -3.93
C PRO A 66 3.51 14.24 -3.46
N ASN A 67 3.75 15.05 -2.44
CA ASN A 67 5.06 15.17 -1.80
C ASN A 67 4.86 15.26 -0.27
N ILE A 68 5.15 14.15 0.41
CA ILE A 68 4.94 14.05 1.86
C ILE A 68 5.93 14.94 2.62
N ASP A 69 7.20 14.97 2.21
CA ASP A 69 8.23 15.80 2.85
C ASP A 69 7.89 17.30 2.77
N TYR A 70 7.22 17.70 1.69
CA TYR A 70 6.72 19.06 1.57
C TYR A 70 5.64 19.35 2.60
N LEU A 71 4.69 18.44 2.80
CA LEU A 71 3.63 18.60 3.80
C LEU A 71 4.20 18.65 5.23
N LEU A 72 5.17 17.79 5.54
CA LEU A 72 5.85 17.80 6.84
C LEU A 72 6.56 19.14 7.07
N ARG A 73 7.27 19.67 6.08
CA ARG A 73 7.88 21.02 6.20
C ARG A 73 6.84 22.13 6.39
N VAL A 74 5.64 21.99 5.86
CA VAL A 74 4.56 22.96 6.11
C VAL A 74 4.04 22.82 7.53
N THR A 75 3.84 21.60 8.04
CA THR A 75 3.42 21.38 9.43
C THR A 75 4.45 21.92 10.42
N ASP A 76 5.76 21.67 10.22
CA ASP A 76 6.84 22.18 11.07
C ASP A 76 6.81 23.71 11.14
N LYS A 77 6.60 24.38 10.00
CA LYS A 77 6.51 25.85 9.98
C LYS A 77 5.28 26.39 10.69
N ILE A 78 4.18 25.65 10.67
CA ILE A 78 2.98 26.01 11.44
C ILE A 78 3.26 25.85 12.95
N GLU A 79 3.96 24.81 13.37
CA GLU A 79 4.38 24.63 14.76
C GLU A 79 5.26 25.77 15.24
N ILE A 80 6.26 26.16 14.46
CA ILE A 80 7.12 27.30 14.75
C ILE A 80 6.29 28.58 14.90
N TYR A 81 5.37 28.83 13.95
CA TYR A 81 4.49 29.98 14.03
C TYR A 81 3.64 29.99 15.31
N MET A 82 3.06 28.83 15.68
CA MET A 82 2.27 28.71 16.91
C MET A 82 3.13 29.01 18.14
N LYS A 83 4.33 28.47 18.20
CA LYS A 83 5.27 28.69 19.30
C LYS A 83 5.67 30.16 19.41
N ASP A 84 6.00 30.82 18.31
CA ASP A 84 6.44 32.22 18.29
C ASP A 84 5.31 33.18 18.69
N ASN A 85 4.04 32.77 18.50
CA ASN A 85 2.86 33.57 18.89
C ASN A 85 2.24 33.12 20.22
N GLY A 86 2.89 32.23 20.97
CA GLY A 86 2.38 31.77 22.27
C GLY A 86 1.09 30.96 22.18
N ILE A 87 0.83 30.33 21.02
CA ILE A 87 -0.36 29.47 20.80
C ILE A 87 0.01 28.06 21.22
N GLU A 88 -0.51 27.60 22.35
CA GLU A 88 -0.31 26.24 22.83
C GLU A 88 -1.25 25.24 22.13
N PHE A 89 -0.75 24.01 21.94
CA PHE A 89 -1.57 22.90 21.48
C PHE A 89 -2.55 22.46 22.56
N VAL A 90 -3.84 22.47 22.22
CA VAL A 90 -4.91 22.06 23.12
C VAL A 90 -5.45 20.71 22.71
N HIS A 91 -5.55 19.78 23.65
CA HIS A 91 -6.02 18.41 23.46
C HIS A 91 -7.20 18.07 24.37
N GLY A 92 -8.02 17.11 23.95
CA GLY A 92 -9.13 16.58 24.76
C GLY A 92 -10.52 17.12 24.39
N LYS A 93 -11.55 16.48 24.96
CA LYS A 93 -12.94 16.89 24.77
C LYS A 93 -13.25 18.19 25.54
N GLY A 94 -13.97 19.10 24.92
CA GLY A 94 -14.36 20.37 25.55
C GLY A 94 -13.33 21.50 25.40
N CYS A 95 -12.13 21.24 24.93
CA CYS A 95 -11.13 22.25 24.68
C CYS A 95 -11.28 22.88 23.30
N ARG A 96 -11.35 24.22 23.23
CA ARG A 96 -11.48 24.95 21.96
C ARG A 96 -10.12 25.14 21.30
N LYS A 97 -9.87 24.41 20.22
CA LYS A 97 -8.66 24.56 19.40
C LYS A 97 -8.66 25.89 18.65
N SER A 98 -7.49 26.52 18.54
CA SER A 98 -7.28 27.66 17.66
C SER A 98 -7.50 27.27 16.19
N ASP A 99 -7.79 28.24 15.31
CA ASP A 99 -8.06 27.93 13.90
C ASP A 99 -6.81 27.42 13.18
N ILE A 100 -5.63 27.92 13.55
CA ILE A 100 -4.37 27.41 13.01
C ILE A 100 -4.08 25.98 13.49
N GLN A 101 -4.39 25.63 14.74
CA GLN A 101 -4.26 24.25 15.22
C GLN A 101 -5.20 23.29 14.48
N LYS A 102 -6.42 23.72 14.16
CA LYS A 102 -7.34 22.88 13.35
C LYS A 102 -6.77 22.59 11.96
N LEU A 103 -6.18 23.60 11.31
CA LEU A 103 -5.54 23.46 10.00
C LEU A 103 -4.30 22.57 10.08
N TYR A 104 -3.50 22.70 11.13
CA TYR A 104 -2.38 21.82 11.41
C TYR A 104 -2.81 20.36 11.58
N ASP A 105 -3.77 20.10 12.46
CA ASP A 105 -4.28 18.73 12.73
C ASP A 105 -4.85 18.09 11.46
N GLU A 106 -5.57 18.87 10.64
CA GLU A 106 -6.13 18.41 9.38
C GLU A 106 -5.02 18.05 8.40
N LEU A 107 -4.03 18.92 8.19
CA LEU A 107 -2.91 18.67 7.27
C LEU A 107 -2.05 17.49 7.74
N ALA A 108 -1.76 17.39 9.04
CA ALA A 108 -1.00 16.29 9.61
C ALA A 108 -1.73 14.94 9.39
N LYS A 109 -3.05 14.90 9.66
CA LYS A 109 -3.87 13.71 9.38
C LYS A 109 -3.89 13.34 7.90
N GLU A 110 -3.94 14.33 7.03
CA GLU A 110 -3.93 14.13 5.57
C GLU A 110 -2.57 13.61 5.08
N ALA A 111 -1.46 14.13 5.63
CA ALA A 111 -0.12 13.65 5.34
C ALA A 111 0.09 12.21 5.79
N MET A 112 -0.38 11.85 7.00
CA MET A 112 -0.36 10.47 7.49
C MET A 112 -1.11 9.51 6.57
N LYS A 113 -2.25 9.95 6.01
CA LYS A 113 -3.00 9.13 5.06
C LYS A 113 -2.27 8.94 3.72
N LEU A 114 -1.54 9.95 3.25
CA LEU A 114 -0.67 9.80 2.08
C LEU A 114 0.49 8.84 2.34
N PHE A 115 1.07 8.89 3.52
CA PHE A 115 2.11 7.95 3.95
C PHE A 115 1.58 6.51 3.96
N GLU A 116 0.36 6.27 4.48
CA GLU A 116 -0.30 4.95 4.42
C GLU A 116 -0.42 4.45 2.96
N TYR A 117 -0.76 5.33 2.01
CA TYR A 117 -0.83 4.93 0.60
C TYR A 117 0.56 4.66 0.00
N ALA A 118 1.62 5.35 0.44
CA ALA A 118 2.98 5.03 0.03
C ALA A 118 3.37 3.62 0.50
N LEU A 119 3.12 3.28 1.78
CA LEU A 119 3.33 1.92 2.29
C LEU A 119 2.51 0.86 1.52
N HIS A 120 1.29 1.19 1.10
CA HIS A 120 0.50 0.29 0.27
C HIS A 120 1.16 0.03 -1.10
N PHE A 121 1.82 1.02 -1.71
CA PHE A 121 2.57 0.81 -2.95
C PHE A 121 3.80 -0.05 -2.74
N ASP A 122 4.51 0.13 -1.63
CA ASP A 122 5.67 -0.71 -1.27
C ASP A 122 5.24 -2.17 -1.06
N MET A 123 4.14 -2.41 -0.34
CA MET A 123 3.57 -3.75 -0.15
C MET A 123 3.11 -4.39 -1.46
N LEU A 124 2.59 -3.61 -2.40
CA LEU A 124 2.14 -4.11 -3.70
C LEU A 124 3.30 -4.52 -4.61
N GLY A 125 4.47 -3.85 -4.52
CA GLY A 125 5.52 -4.00 -5.53
C GLY A 125 4.93 -3.78 -6.93
N ASP A 126 5.14 -4.70 -7.87
CA ASP A 126 4.57 -4.64 -9.23
C ASP A 126 3.18 -5.28 -9.36
N ARG A 127 2.69 -5.93 -8.31
CA ARG A 127 1.40 -6.64 -8.30
C ARG A 127 0.20 -5.68 -8.34
N ASN A 128 -0.93 -6.17 -8.84
CA ASN A 128 -2.19 -5.43 -8.86
C ASN A 128 -2.95 -5.49 -7.52
N SER A 129 -2.66 -6.50 -6.70
CA SER A 129 -3.29 -6.69 -5.40
C SER A 129 -2.37 -7.43 -4.44
N CYS A 130 -2.55 -7.20 -3.13
CA CYS A 130 -2.01 -8.04 -2.07
C CYS A 130 -2.99 -8.09 -0.90
N SER A 131 -2.88 -9.10 -0.05
CA SER A 131 -3.66 -9.17 1.19
C SER A 131 -3.11 -8.16 2.21
N LYS A 132 -3.97 -7.59 3.04
CA LYS A 132 -3.54 -6.71 4.14
C LYS A 132 -2.90 -7.47 5.30
N THR A 133 -3.27 -8.72 5.49
CA THR A 133 -2.83 -9.56 6.62
C THR A 133 -1.66 -10.46 6.25
N ASP A 134 -1.43 -10.65 4.95
CA ASP A 134 -0.29 -11.37 4.38
C ASP A 134 0.12 -10.65 3.09
N PRO A 135 1.04 -9.66 3.19
CA PRO A 135 1.43 -8.82 2.04
C PRO A 135 2.02 -9.59 0.86
N ASP A 136 2.59 -10.77 1.11
CA ASP A 136 3.18 -11.61 0.05
C ASP A 136 2.12 -12.38 -0.72
N ALA A 137 0.95 -12.62 -0.14
CA ALA A 137 -0.16 -13.31 -0.80
C ALA A 137 -0.89 -12.38 -1.78
N THR A 138 -1.16 -12.88 -2.98
CA THR A 138 -1.87 -12.18 -4.04
C THR A 138 -3.30 -12.71 -4.17
N PHE A 139 -4.24 -11.84 -4.57
CA PHE A 139 -5.58 -12.25 -4.93
C PHE A 139 -5.55 -13.07 -6.22
N MET A 140 -5.84 -14.36 -6.12
CA MET A 140 -5.77 -15.28 -7.25
C MET A 140 -6.96 -16.21 -7.29
N HIS A 141 -7.28 -16.64 -8.50
CA HIS A 141 -8.31 -17.65 -8.76
C HIS A 141 -7.76 -19.02 -8.34
N MET A 142 -8.40 -19.64 -7.33
CA MET A 142 -8.05 -20.99 -6.88
C MET A 142 -8.57 -22.04 -7.86
N LYS A 143 -8.05 -23.28 -7.79
CA LYS A 143 -8.63 -24.40 -8.54
C LYS A 143 -10.11 -24.54 -8.17
N TYR A 144 -10.92 -24.96 -9.14
CA TYR A 144 -12.36 -25.16 -8.96
C TYR A 144 -12.63 -26.15 -7.81
N ASP A 145 -13.48 -25.73 -6.88
CA ASP A 145 -13.93 -26.59 -5.80
C ASP A 145 -15.10 -27.46 -6.30
N TYR A 146 -14.80 -28.70 -6.63
CA TYR A 146 -15.79 -29.67 -7.14
C TYR A 146 -16.85 -30.04 -6.11
N TYR A 147 -16.57 -29.88 -4.80
CA TYR A 147 -17.55 -30.18 -3.75
C TYR A 147 -18.57 -29.06 -3.57
N ASN A 148 -18.12 -27.81 -3.64
CA ASN A 148 -18.99 -26.66 -3.44
C ASN A 148 -19.42 -26.00 -4.76
N HIS A 149 -18.99 -26.49 -5.89
CA HIS A 149 -19.26 -25.94 -7.23
C HIS A 149 -18.98 -24.45 -7.35
N THR A 150 -17.91 -23.95 -6.72
CA THR A 150 -17.59 -22.54 -6.67
C THR A 150 -16.25 -22.22 -7.29
N ASN A 151 -16.22 -21.12 -8.07
CA ASN A 151 -15.00 -20.45 -8.45
C ASN A 151 -14.64 -19.47 -7.33
N VAL A 152 -13.60 -19.76 -6.58
CA VAL A 152 -13.24 -18.96 -5.41
C VAL A 152 -11.97 -18.18 -5.67
N PHE A 153 -12.04 -16.86 -5.46
CA PHE A 153 -10.87 -16.01 -5.39
C PHE A 153 -10.45 -15.84 -3.94
N LYS A 154 -9.16 -16.10 -3.67
CA LYS A 154 -8.60 -16.03 -2.31
C LYS A 154 -7.19 -15.43 -2.35
N PRO A 155 -6.68 -14.92 -1.20
CA PRO A 155 -5.26 -14.67 -1.08
C PRO A 155 -4.53 -16.00 -1.15
N GLY A 156 -3.47 -16.08 -1.94
CA GLY A 156 -2.75 -17.34 -2.14
C GLY A 156 -1.40 -17.17 -2.78
N TYR A 157 -0.77 -18.31 -2.93
CA TYR A 157 0.53 -18.50 -3.56
C TYR A 157 0.43 -19.49 -4.71
N ASN A 158 1.24 -19.28 -5.72
CA ASN A 158 1.45 -20.22 -6.80
C ASN A 158 2.70 -21.06 -6.50
N VAL A 159 2.53 -22.36 -6.40
CA VAL A 159 3.60 -23.31 -6.06
C VAL A 159 3.87 -24.20 -7.25
N GLN A 160 5.08 -24.14 -7.79
CA GLN A 160 5.58 -25.01 -8.84
C GLN A 160 6.40 -26.13 -8.21
N VAL A 161 6.15 -27.37 -8.61
CA VAL A 161 6.85 -28.56 -8.13
C VAL A 161 7.46 -29.30 -9.33
N GLY A 162 8.74 -29.55 -9.27
CA GLY A 162 9.45 -30.39 -10.24
C GLY A 162 9.70 -31.79 -9.70
N VAL A 163 9.28 -32.80 -10.42
CA VAL A 163 9.38 -34.21 -10.05
C VAL A 163 10.15 -34.98 -11.12
N SER A 164 11.07 -35.84 -10.69
CA SER A 164 11.81 -36.77 -11.53
C SER A 164 11.84 -38.13 -10.84
N ASP A 165 11.51 -39.19 -11.53
CA ASP A 165 11.50 -40.57 -11.02
C ASP A 165 10.75 -40.73 -9.65
N GLY A 166 9.63 -40.02 -9.49
CA GLY A 166 8.82 -40.03 -8.25
C GLY A 166 9.37 -39.18 -7.09
N PHE A 167 10.50 -38.50 -7.26
CA PHE A 167 11.11 -37.65 -6.25
C PHE A 167 10.93 -36.16 -6.56
N ILE A 168 10.59 -35.37 -5.54
CA ILE A 168 10.57 -33.89 -5.64
C ILE A 168 11.99 -33.39 -5.76
N ARG A 169 12.30 -32.71 -6.87
CA ARG A 169 13.64 -32.18 -7.19
C ARG A 169 13.75 -30.69 -6.89
N ASN A 170 12.67 -29.95 -7.08
CA ASN A 170 12.63 -28.52 -6.82
C ASN A 170 11.23 -28.07 -6.46
N ILE A 171 11.16 -27.05 -5.62
CA ILE A 171 9.91 -26.34 -5.25
C ILE A 171 10.16 -24.85 -5.41
N TYR A 172 9.26 -24.16 -6.08
CA TYR A 172 9.27 -22.71 -6.21
C TYR A 172 7.91 -22.13 -5.79
N VAL A 173 7.94 -21.20 -4.85
CA VAL A 173 6.75 -20.49 -4.35
C VAL A 173 6.79 -19.06 -4.86
N SER A 174 5.71 -18.62 -5.49
CA SER A 174 5.58 -17.28 -6.06
C SER A 174 4.25 -16.63 -5.67
N SER A 175 4.25 -15.31 -5.61
CA SER A 175 3.03 -14.49 -5.54
C SER A 175 2.41 -14.21 -6.92
N ASP A 176 3.03 -14.66 -8.02
CA ASP A 176 2.51 -14.52 -9.37
C ASP A 176 1.34 -15.48 -9.62
N CYS A 177 0.27 -14.96 -10.21
CA CYS A 177 -0.93 -15.75 -10.47
C CYS A 177 -0.81 -16.68 -11.69
N SER A 178 0.20 -16.46 -12.55
CA SER A 178 0.40 -17.15 -13.82
C SER A 178 1.58 -18.11 -13.78
N ASP A 179 1.38 -19.35 -14.21
CA ASP A 179 2.43 -20.37 -14.29
C ASP A 179 3.51 -20.02 -15.33
N ILE A 180 3.16 -19.25 -16.35
CA ILE A 180 4.12 -18.78 -17.37
C ILE A 180 5.18 -17.88 -16.75
N GLN A 181 4.79 -17.00 -15.81
CA GLN A 181 5.71 -16.09 -15.14
C GLN A 181 6.62 -16.81 -14.14
N THR A 182 6.19 -17.96 -13.61
CA THR A 182 6.94 -18.73 -12.62
C THR A 182 7.91 -19.74 -13.23
N TYR A 183 7.75 -20.07 -14.51
CA TYR A 183 8.55 -21.12 -15.18
C TYR A 183 10.04 -20.77 -15.24
N ILE A 184 10.39 -19.59 -15.71
CA ILE A 184 11.81 -19.18 -15.83
C ILE A 184 12.46 -19.11 -14.44
N PRO A 185 11.93 -18.43 -13.41
CA PRO A 185 12.48 -18.45 -12.07
C PRO A 185 12.59 -19.85 -11.46
N PHE A 186 11.63 -20.73 -11.75
CA PHE A 186 11.69 -22.12 -11.32
C PHE A 186 12.90 -22.84 -11.92
N MET A 187 13.11 -22.70 -13.24
CA MET A 187 14.22 -23.35 -13.96
C MET A 187 15.60 -22.78 -13.54
N GLU A 188 15.67 -21.50 -13.22
CA GLU A 188 16.89 -20.86 -12.70
C GLU A 188 17.29 -21.43 -11.33
N LYS A 189 16.32 -21.73 -10.47
CA LYS A 189 16.57 -22.38 -9.17
C LYS A 189 16.87 -23.88 -9.29
N TYR A 190 16.52 -24.52 -10.40
CA TYR A 190 16.76 -25.94 -10.61
C TYR A 190 18.22 -26.23 -11.02
N LYS A 191 18.93 -25.25 -11.57
CA LYS A 191 20.36 -25.37 -11.94
C LYS A 191 21.24 -25.54 -10.71
#